data_4bb2b7aa7c0c36163512b47527c6bd08
#
_entry.id   4bb2b7aa7c0c36163512b47527c6bd08
#
_cell.length_a   1.000
_cell.length_b   1.000
_cell.length_c   1.000
_cell.angle_alpha   90.00
_cell.angle_beta   90.00
_cell.angle_gamma   90.00
#
_symmetry.space_group_name_H-M   'P 1'
#
loop_
_entity.id
_entity.type
_entity.pdbx_description
1 polymer ?
#
loop_
_entity_poly.entity_id
_entity_poly.type
_entity_poly.pdbx_seq_one_letter_code
_entity_poly.pdbx_strand_id
1 'polypeptide(L)'
;MLIALAVIAVVVVVALIVLGKYPHMFPWLKQGFQGSGPAPDVPTFTMFYADWCGHCKKAKPDFMEFMGDGTKTIGSTTVKVEMVNADSGDPRVEAFQVKGYPTFCLQTLDGKVTEYKGKRETAGYLEFLNSSLGGGV
;
A
#
# COMPACT_ATOMS: atom_id res chain seq x y z
N MET A 1 5.95 -39.60 33.12
CA MET A 1 6.83 -38.72 32.31
C MET A 1 6.81 -39.07 30.84
N LEU A 2 7.03 -40.30 30.42
CA LEU A 2 7.06 -40.71 29.01
C LEU A 2 5.75 -40.46 28.24
N ILE A 3 4.58 -40.67 28.87
CA ILE A 3 3.27 -40.45 28.24
C ILE A 3 3.02 -38.95 27.98
N ALA A 4 3.43 -38.08 28.90
CA ALA A 4 3.31 -36.62 28.72
C ALA A 4 4.16 -36.10 27.55
N LEU A 5 5.36 -36.60 27.39
CA LEU A 5 6.24 -36.25 26.26
C LEU A 5 5.69 -36.76 24.92
N ALA A 6 5.11 -37.97 24.92
CA ALA A 6 4.44 -38.50 23.70
C ALA A 6 3.22 -37.67 23.29
N VAL A 7 2.41 -37.23 24.24
CA VAL A 7 1.24 -36.38 23.95
C VAL A 7 1.67 -35.02 23.41
N ILE A 8 2.71 -34.39 23.97
CA ILE A 8 3.24 -33.12 23.49
C ILE A 8 3.78 -33.28 22.06
N ALA A 9 4.52 -34.34 21.79
CA ALA A 9 5.04 -34.61 20.43
C ALA A 9 3.91 -34.76 19.41
N VAL A 10 2.84 -35.49 19.74
CA VAL A 10 1.68 -35.65 18.85
C VAL A 10 0.97 -34.33 18.61
N VAL A 11 0.76 -33.51 19.66
CA VAL A 11 0.14 -32.19 19.53
C VAL A 11 0.96 -31.26 18.62
N VAL A 12 2.29 -31.25 18.78
CA VAL A 12 3.20 -30.45 17.93
C VAL A 12 3.14 -30.92 16.47
N VAL A 13 3.17 -32.22 16.21
CA VAL A 13 3.08 -32.77 14.85
C VAL A 13 1.74 -32.44 14.21
N VAL A 14 0.64 -32.58 14.94
CA VAL A 14 -0.71 -32.22 14.44
C VAL A 14 -0.78 -30.72 14.15
N ALA A 15 -0.25 -29.88 15.03
CA ALA A 15 -0.19 -28.43 14.80
C ALA A 15 0.62 -28.08 13.54
N LEU A 16 1.78 -28.70 13.31
CA LEU A 16 2.59 -28.50 12.11
C LEU A 16 1.89 -28.97 10.84
N ILE A 17 1.16 -30.08 10.90
CA ILE A 17 0.39 -30.59 9.76
C ILE A 17 -0.78 -29.63 9.43
N VAL A 18 -1.49 -29.15 10.47
CA VAL A 18 -2.62 -28.20 10.29
C VAL A 18 -2.11 -26.88 9.72
N LEU A 19 -1.04 -26.32 10.24
CA LEU A 19 -0.41 -25.09 9.75
C LEU A 19 0.13 -25.25 8.32
N GLY A 20 0.66 -26.42 7.95
CA GLY A 20 1.16 -26.70 6.61
C GLY A 20 0.06 -26.98 5.57
N LYS A 21 -1.04 -27.60 5.97
CA LYS A 21 -2.13 -27.98 5.06
C LYS A 21 -3.21 -26.92 4.86
N TYR A 22 -3.36 -26.00 5.83
CA TYR A 22 -4.38 -24.95 5.81
C TYR A 22 -3.80 -23.54 5.97
N PRO A 23 -2.88 -23.11 5.09
CA PRO A 23 -2.27 -21.78 5.18
C PRO A 23 -3.28 -20.63 5.02
N HIS A 24 -4.48 -20.93 4.49
CA HIS A 24 -5.57 -19.97 4.33
C HIS A 24 -6.44 -19.78 5.59
N MET A 25 -6.29 -20.64 6.62
CA MET A 25 -7.02 -20.52 7.87
C MET A 25 -6.47 -19.45 8.82
N PHE A 26 -5.22 -19.03 8.58
CA PHE A 26 -4.53 -18.01 9.38
C PHE A 26 -3.93 -16.92 8.49
N PRO A 27 -4.79 -16.14 7.79
CA PRO A 27 -4.32 -15.10 6.87
C PRO A 27 -3.43 -14.05 7.57
N TRP A 28 -3.61 -13.84 8.88
CA TRP A 28 -2.83 -12.92 9.69
C TRP A 28 -1.37 -13.34 9.92
N LEU A 29 -1.03 -14.64 9.75
CA LEU A 29 0.35 -15.13 9.88
C LEU A 29 1.22 -14.80 8.66
N LYS A 30 0.63 -14.41 7.52
CA LYS A 30 1.35 -13.99 6.29
C LYS A 30 1.50 -12.47 6.17
N GLN A 31 0.98 -11.71 7.09
CA GLN A 31 1.11 -10.26 7.08
C GLN A 31 2.51 -9.87 7.59
N GLY A 32 3.50 -10.01 6.74
CA GLY A 32 4.59 -9.05 6.72
C GLY A 32 3.96 -7.67 6.57
N PHE A 33 4.29 -6.76 7.47
CA PHE A 33 3.81 -5.39 7.59
C PHE A 33 4.03 -4.61 6.28
N GLN A 34 3.15 -4.81 5.29
CA GLN A 34 2.97 -3.96 4.12
C GLN A 34 1.52 -3.56 4.15
N GLY A 35 1.26 -2.26 4.27
CA GLY A 35 -0.08 -1.73 4.18
C GLY A 35 -0.75 -2.25 2.90
N SER A 36 -1.69 -3.17 3.04
CA SER A 36 -2.43 -3.75 1.93
C SER A 36 -3.89 -3.35 2.10
N GLY A 37 -4.33 -2.41 1.27
CA GLY A 37 -5.76 -2.18 1.06
C GLY A 37 -6.34 -3.22 0.09
N PRO A 38 -7.66 -3.25 -0.11
CA PRO A 38 -8.26 -4.03 -1.20
C PRO A 38 -7.59 -3.63 -2.52
N ALA A 39 -7.27 -4.63 -3.36
CA ALA A 39 -6.61 -4.40 -4.64
C ALA A 39 -7.48 -3.50 -5.52
N PRO A 40 -6.93 -2.43 -6.09
CA PRO A 40 -7.66 -1.55 -6.99
C PRO A 40 -7.79 -2.16 -8.40
N ASP A 41 -8.76 -1.72 -9.17
CA ASP A 41 -8.93 -2.14 -10.57
C ASP A 41 -7.83 -1.59 -11.50
N VAL A 42 -7.23 -0.47 -11.11
CA VAL A 42 -6.07 0.16 -11.77
C VAL A 42 -5.06 0.61 -10.72
N PRO A 43 -3.75 0.62 -11.01
CA PRO A 43 -2.77 1.20 -10.10
C PRO A 43 -3.18 2.62 -9.72
N THR A 44 -3.10 2.94 -8.44
CA THR A 44 -3.59 4.23 -7.93
C THR A 44 -2.49 4.95 -7.16
N PHE A 45 -2.16 6.17 -7.59
CA PHE A 45 -1.23 7.06 -6.92
C PHE A 45 -1.98 8.12 -6.14
N THR A 46 -1.91 8.07 -4.82
CA THR A 46 -2.71 8.87 -3.90
C THR A 46 -1.84 9.82 -3.08
N MET A 47 -2.23 11.10 -3.03
CA MET A 47 -1.72 12.06 -2.06
C MET A 47 -2.67 12.12 -0.85
N PHE A 48 -2.22 11.68 0.30
CA PHE A 48 -2.93 11.89 1.56
C PHE A 48 -2.53 13.25 2.15
N TYR A 49 -3.51 14.06 2.47
CA TYR A 49 -3.31 15.41 2.98
C TYR A 49 -4.30 15.76 4.08
N ALA A 50 -4.03 16.84 4.81
CA ALA A 50 -4.97 17.46 5.73
C ALA A 50 -5.03 18.97 5.47
N ASP A 51 -6.18 19.59 5.64
CA ASP A 51 -6.37 21.03 5.33
C ASP A 51 -5.63 21.95 6.30
N TRP A 52 -5.41 21.51 7.53
CA TRP A 52 -4.61 22.21 8.54
C TRP A 52 -3.10 22.09 8.32
N CYS A 53 -2.65 21.20 7.44
CA CYS A 53 -1.23 20.89 7.21
C CYS A 53 -0.56 21.95 6.30
N GLY A 54 0.38 22.73 6.82
CA GLY A 54 1.11 23.73 6.06
C GLY A 54 1.96 23.17 4.92
N HIS A 55 2.59 22.01 5.11
CA HIS A 55 3.36 21.33 4.06
C HIS A 55 2.46 20.81 2.94
N CYS A 56 1.23 20.40 3.25
CA CYS A 56 0.24 20.00 2.26
C CYS A 56 -0.18 21.17 1.38
N LYS A 57 -0.39 22.34 1.98
CA LYS A 57 -0.75 23.56 1.23
C LYS A 57 0.32 23.93 0.20
N LYS A 58 1.59 23.68 0.49
CA LYS A 58 2.71 23.91 -0.44
C LYS A 58 2.79 22.85 -1.55
N ALA A 59 2.49 21.58 -1.23
CA ALA A 59 2.57 20.48 -2.19
C ALA A 59 1.33 20.34 -3.08
N LYS A 60 0.17 20.81 -2.63
CA LYS A 60 -1.11 20.69 -3.35
C LYS A 60 -1.08 21.25 -4.77
N PRO A 61 -0.62 22.49 -5.03
CA PRO A 61 -0.64 23.06 -6.38
C PRO A 61 0.09 22.18 -7.39
N ASP A 62 1.33 21.79 -7.09
CA ASP A 62 2.16 20.97 -7.96
C ASP A 62 1.55 19.58 -8.18
N PHE A 63 0.96 19.00 -7.12
CA PHE A 63 0.29 17.71 -7.25
C PHE A 63 -1.03 17.80 -8.02
N MET A 64 -1.80 18.87 -7.88
CA MET A 64 -3.03 19.11 -8.67
C MET A 64 -2.70 19.29 -10.14
N GLU A 65 -1.64 20.01 -10.47
CA GLU A 65 -1.16 20.15 -11.85
C GLU A 65 -0.74 18.79 -12.40
N PHE A 66 0.02 18.02 -11.63
CA PHE A 66 0.38 16.64 -11.99
C PHE A 66 -0.84 15.76 -12.17
N MET A 67 -1.81 15.81 -11.27
CA MET A 67 -3.02 14.98 -11.30
C MET A 67 -3.86 15.24 -12.57
N GLY A 68 -4.03 16.50 -12.94
CA GLY A 68 -4.82 16.90 -14.11
C GLY A 68 -6.25 16.34 -14.07
N ASP A 69 -6.60 15.49 -15.02
CA ASP A 69 -7.91 14.82 -15.14
C ASP A 69 -8.08 13.59 -14.20
N GLY A 70 -7.08 13.30 -13.37
CA GLY A 70 -7.10 12.16 -12.45
C GLY A 70 -6.57 10.86 -13.04
N THR A 71 -6.03 10.89 -14.26
CA THR A 71 -5.43 9.72 -14.92
C THR A 71 -4.10 10.06 -15.56
N LYS A 72 -3.18 9.09 -15.55
CA LYS A 72 -1.88 9.18 -16.23
C LYS A 72 -1.57 7.87 -16.94
N THR A 73 -0.99 7.97 -18.13
CA THR A 73 -0.49 6.80 -18.84
C THR A 73 1.02 6.71 -18.61
N ILE A 74 1.46 5.62 -18.01
CA ILE A 74 2.86 5.30 -17.69
C ILE A 74 3.25 4.07 -18.51
N GLY A 75 3.98 4.27 -19.60
CA GLY A 75 4.22 3.21 -20.58
C GLY A 75 2.90 2.72 -21.17
N SER A 76 2.56 1.45 -20.94
CA SER A 76 1.28 0.84 -21.34
C SER A 76 0.24 0.79 -20.21
N THR A 77 0.57 1.29 -19.02
CA THR A 77 -0.28 1.19 -17.84
C THR A 77 -1.00 2.50 -17.56
N THR A 78 -2.31 2.46 -17.42
CA THR A 78 -3.10 3.59 -16.91
C THR A 78 -3.06 3.61 -15.40
N VAL A 79 -2.74 4.77 -14.82
CA VAL A 79 -2.64 5.00 -13.38
C VAL A 79 -3.69 6.04 -12.99
N LYS A 80 -4.49 5.73 -11.98
CA LYS A 80 -5.38 6.70 -11.35
C LYS A 80 -4.54 7.58 -10.42
N VAL A 81 -4.74 8.90 -10.49
CA VAL A 81 -4.10 9.87 -9.60
C VAL A 81 -5.17 10.60 -8.82
N GLU A 82 -5.08 10.62 -7.50
CA GLU A 82 -6.11 11.22 -6.65
C GLU A 82 -5.54 11.84 -5.38
N MET A 83 -6.35 12.67 -4.73
CA MET A 83 -6.06 13.26 -3.43
C MET A 83 -7.10 12.82 -2.41
N VAL A 84 -6.66 12.45 -1.21
CA VAL A 84 -7.52 12.04 -0.11
C VAL A 84 -7.26 12.93 1.10
N ASN A 85 -8.33 13.59 1.57
CA ASN A 85 -8.28 14.30 2.84
C ASN A 85 -8.33 13.28 3.98
N ALA A 86 -7.30 13.27 4.82
CA ALA A 86 -7.21 12.35 5.96
C ALA A 86 -8.33 12.55 6.99
N ASP A 87 -8.85 13.78 7.10
CA ASP A 87 -9.94 14.10 8.02
C ASP A 87 -11.32 13.60 7.51
N SER A 88 -11.39 13.08 6.26
CA SER A 88 -12.63 12.52 5.70
C SER A 88 -13.01 11.14 6.26
N GLY A 89 -12.12 10.51 7.05
CA GLY A 89 -12.35 9.15 7.55
C GLY A 89 -12.11 8.05 6.51
N ASP A 90 -11.35 8.33 5.45
CA ASP A 90 -11.00 7.33 4.44
C ASP A 90 -10.20 6.17 5.08
N PRO A 91 -10.68 4.92 4.98
CA PRO A 91 -10.05 3.77 5.63
C PRO A 91 -8.63 3.49 5.13
N ARG A 92 -8.25 4.01 3.97
CA ARG A 92 -6.89 3.85 3.43
C ARG A 92 -5.85 4.62 4.24
N VAL A 93 -6.23 5.66 4.95
CA VAL A 93 -5.31 6.38 5.85
C VAL A 93 -4.72 5.43 6.90
N GLU A 94 -5.55 4.59 7.49
CA GLU A 94 -5.13 3.59 8.46
C GLU A 94 -4.51 2.36 7.77
N ALA A 95 -5.15 1.84 6.72
CA ALA A 95 -4.69 0.66 5.97
C ALA A 95 -3.29 0.85 5.37
N PHE A 96 -2.96 2.05 4.90
CA PHE A 96 -1.64 2.40 4.36
C PHE A 96 -0.67 2.91 5.44
N GLN A 97 -1.10 2.91 6.70
CA GLN A 97 -0.31 3.35 7.86
C GLN A 97 0.26 4.78 7.69
N VAL A 98 -0.57 5.68 7.17
CA VAL A 98 -0.19 7.09 6.97
C VAL A 98 0.04 7.76 8.32
N LYS A 99 1.30 8.12 8.61
CA LYS A 99 1.71 8.69 9.92
C LYS A 99 1.92 10.20 9.90
N GLY A 100 1.86 10.82 8.74
CA GLY A 100 2.09 12.25 8.58
C GLY A 100 1.62 12.75 7.22
N TYR A 101 1.61 14.08 7.02
CA TYR A 101 1.09 14.69 5.81
C TYR A 101 2.05 15.74 5.24
N PRO A 102 2.13 15.89 3.92
CA PRO A 102 1.53 14.99 2.92
C PRO A 102 2.28 13.66 2.83
N THR A 103 1.56 12.58 2.58
CA THR A 103 2.11 11.26 2.23
C THR A 103 1.61 10.87 0.85
N PHE A 104 2.50 10.34 0.01
CA PHE A 104 2.20 9.91 -1.35
C PHE A 104 2.40 8.40 -1.43
N CYS A 105 1.39 7.67 -1.88
CA CYS A 105 1.43 6.22 -1.98
C CYS A 105 0.99 5.74 -3.36
N LEU A 106 1.73 4.80 -3.93
CA LEU A 106 1.30 4.01 -5.08
C LEU A 106 0.77 2.67 -4.58
N GLN A 107 -0.47 2.36 -4.91
CA GLN A 107 -1.04 1.04 -4.75
C GLN A 107 -1.10 0.35 -6.12
N THR A 108 -0.50 -0.83 -6.22
CA THR A 108 -0.48 -1.65 -7.43
C THR A 108 -1.64 -2.66 -7.46
N LEU A 109 -1.88 -3.31 -8.61
CA LEU A 109 -2.99 -4.24 -8.82
C LEU A 109 -2.97 -5.46 -7.88
N ASP A 110 -1.81 -5.83 -7.38
CA ASP A 110 -1.63 -6.89 -6.38
C ASP A 110 -1.93 -6.42 -4.94
N GLY A 111 -2.37 -5.16 -4.78
CA GLY A 111 -2.67 -4.56 -3.49
C GLY A 111 -1.45 -4.05 -2.72
N LYS A 112 -0.24 -4.19 -3.28
CA LYS A 112 0.97 -3.67 -2.66
C LYS A 112 0.96 -2.14 -2.62
N VAL A 113 1.33 -1.57 -1.47
CA VAL A 113 1.44 -0.13 -1.27
C VAL A 113 2.90 0.27 -1.13
N THR A 114 3.34 1.24 -1.92
CA THR A 114 4.68 1.79 -1.87
C THR A 114 4.62 3.29 -1.63
N GLU A 115 5.25 3.77 -0.56
CA GLU A 115 5.34 5.20 -0.25
C GLU A 115 6.39 5.88 -1.12
N TYR A 116 6.03 7.02 -1.71
CA TYR A 116 6.95 7.90 -2.41
C TYR A 116 7.62 8.90 -1.47
N LYS A 117 8.94 8.95 -1.47
CA LYS A 117 9.75 9.84 -0.60
C LYS A 117 10.65 10.80 -1.37
N GLY A 118 10.41 10.95 -2.67
CA GLY A 118 11.20 11.83 -3.53
C GLY A 118 10.77 13.30 -3.48
N LYS A 119 11.26 14.06 -4.46
CA LYS A 119 10.90 15.47 -4.62
C LYS A 119 9.42 15.63 -5.00
N ARG A 120 8.74 16.57 -4.36
CA ARG A 120 7.31 16.85 -4.57
C ARG A 120 7.10 17.73 -5.80
N GLU A 121 7.44 17.19 -6.97
CA GLU A 121 7.35 17.85 -8.27
C GLU A 121 6.95 16.82 -9.34
N THR A 122 6.38 17.28 -10.44
CA THR A 122 5.88 16.43 -11.53
C THR A 122 6.94 15.46 -12.04
N ALA A 123 8.18 15.93 -12.25
CA ALA A 123 9.28 15.08 -12.72
C ALA A 123 9.57 13.91 -11.76
N GLY A 124 9.60 14.18 -10.45
CA GLY A 124 9.84 13.16 -9.44
C GLY A 124 8.71 12.13 -9.37
N TYR A 125 7.45 12.56 -9.48
CA TYR A 125 6.30 11.64 -9.51
C TYR A 125 6.35 10.73 -10.74
N LEU A 126 6.65 11.28 -11.92
CA LEU A 126 6.77 10.52 -13.16
C LEU A 126 7.92 9.51 -13.11
N GLU A 127 9.09 9.91 -12.62
CA GLU A 127 10.25 9.01 -12.44
C GLU A 127 9.89 7.82 -11.54
N PHE A 128 9.25 8.09 -10.40
CA PHE A 128 8.80 7.05 -9.46
C PHE A 128 7.78 6.10 -10.10
N LEU A 129 6.77 6.63 -10.77
CA LEU A 129 5.76 5.81 -11.43
C LEU A 129 6.35 4.97 -12.57
N ASN A 130 7.24 5.55 -13.37
CA ASN A 130 7.95 4.80 -14.42
C ASN A 130 8.82 3.69 -13.85
N SER A 131 9.57 3.95 -12.78
CA SER A 131 10.40 2.92 -12.14
C SER A 131 9.60 1.83 -11.46
N SER A 132 8.42 2.16 -10.93
CA SER A 132 7.56 1.23 -10.19
C SER A 132 6.67 0.38 -11.11
N LEU A 133 6.25 0.91 -12.25
CA LEU A 133 5.28 0.29 -13.15
C LEU A 133 5.88 -0.04 -14.53
N GLY A 134 6.95 0.63 -14.93
CA GLY A 134 7.62 0.45 -16.22
C GLY A 134 8.55 -0.77 -16.29
N GLY A 135 8.76 -1.49 -15.20
CA GLY A 135 9.63 -2.67 -15.15
C GLY A 135 9.02 -3.98 -15.68
N GLY A 136 7.88 -3.89 -16.35
CA GLY A 136 7.21 -5.03 -16.99
C GLY A 136 7.46 -5.07 -18.50
N VAL A 137 8.69 -5.34 -18.90
CA VAL A 137 9.03 -5.82 -20.26
C VAL A 137 9.68 -7.19 -20.13
#